data_bfe5c550e0f57beb3d01fe23f7765a39
#
_entry.id   bfe5c550e0f57beb3d01fe23f7765a39
#
_cell.length_a   1.000
_cell.length_b   1.000
_cell.length_c   1.000
_cell.angle_alpha   90.00
_cell.angle_beta   90.00
_cell.angle_gamma   90.00
#
_symmetry.space_group_name_H-M   'P 1'
#
loop_
_entity.id
_entity.type
_entity.pdbx_description
1 polymer ?
#
loop_
_entity_poly.entity_id
_entity_poly.type
_entity_poly.pdbx_seq_one_letter_code
_entity_poly.pdbx_strand_id
1 'polypeptide(L)'
;PVVPTGIAVIFLTVFKVAETFFGWETATFLAGETKDGARVVPRALVNSTIIIAIIVLVFVFTSLTTIPSQIFGESLTPLSDLAQQHYGGIGITIYSMLIYLSIIGSVAGWIVSAPRLILSLSEDDLFVKQFAHISPKFGTPSYAIVFQTIVIIIFLFAGAGSYTTLLHLLVPMLLILYSFVMLTVVILRKKLPHVKRHYVAPFGTVGPYCLIALYLALVGMWLVSENDATTMVLLGISFICVGIPFYLLILLLNDPKFSLRVKDMTAYYTLLFESAFVPRAIQSEIVSYIGNVRGKIVLEYGSSVGTLTQNLLQSVGPRGKVISINNSLTELRILENRVKKKQVSELQDLLGTLDIVHHEEYHNSVHKTIPRVDAVISLDTLNTMKDPTRVLAELSELLDDRSPVCFFDFGNFFSFLPDQEWLSSKENIKRVFKEAGFQVNVRRKKTLFWSYVFIYGLKTESDIPII
;
A
#
# COMPACT_ATOMS: atom_id res chain seq x y z
N PRO A 1 -9.49 38.68 23.39
CA PRO A 1 -9.95 37.45 22.74
C PRO A 1 -10.74 37.83 21.50
N VAL A 2 -10.42 37.16 20.39
CA VAL A 2 -10.99 37.43 19.06
C VAL A 2 -12.43 36.89 18.95
N VAL A 3 -12.86 36.02 19.88
CA VAL A 3 -14.17 35.38 19.90
C VAL A 3 -14.89 35.69 21.23
N PRO A 4 -16.21 35.96 21.23
CA PRO A 4 -16.99 36.10 22.46
C PRO A 4 -16.82 34.86 23.34
N THR A 5 -16.51 35.06 24.61
CA THR A 5 -16.19 33.98 25.57
C THR A 5 -17.24 32.88 25.62
N GLY A 6 -18.53 33.21 25.50
CA GLY A 6 -19.60 32.21 25.50
C GLY A 6 -19.59 31.28 24.30
N ILE A 7 -19.32 31.76 23.09
CA ILE A 7 -19.22 30.95 21.87
C ILE A 7 -18.00 30.03 21.94
N ALA A 8 -16.84 30.56 22.36
CA ALA A 8 -15.62 29.80 22.53
C ALA A 8 -15.82 28.62 23.50
N VAL A 9 -16.48 28.84 24.62
CA VAL A 9 -16.79 27.79 25.61
C VAL A 9 -17.65 26.69 25.00
N ILE A 10 -18.70 27.04 24.24
CA ILE A 10 -19.55 26.06 23.59
C ILE A 10 -18.75 25.18 22.60
N PHE A 11 -17.96 25.80 21.70
CA PHE A 11 -17.16 25.06 20.73
C PHE A 11 -16.10 24.17 21.40
N LEU A 12 -15.42 24.67 22.45
CA LEU A 12 -14.44 23.84 23.18
C LEU A 12 -15.10 22.69 23.94
N THR A 13 -16.27 22.90 24.50
CA THR A 13 -17.04 21.84 25.16
C THR A 13 -17.45 20.79 24.16
N VAL A 14 -18.00 21.18 23.00
CA VAL A 14 -18.37 20.27 21.92
C VAL A 14 -17.14 19.51 21.40
N PHE A 15 -15.99 20.18 21.26
CA PHE A 15 -14.74 19.55 20.87
C PHE A 15 -14.31 18.47 21.88
N LYS A 16 -14.31 18.78 23.19
CA LYS A 16 -13.91 17.83 24.25
C LYS A 16 -14.89 16.64 24.36
N VAL A 17 -16.18 16.88 24.14
CA VAL A 17 -17.23 15.83 24.20
C VAL A 17 -17.27 15.00 22.91
N ALA A 18 -16.69 15.48 21.80
CA ALA A 18 -16.75 14.79 20.52
C ALA A 18 -16.19 13.35 20.58
N GLU A 19 -15.17 13.12 21.41
CA GLU A 19 -14.58 11.78 21.60
C GLU A 19 -15.59 10.75 22.08
N THR A 20 -16.59 11.14 22.89
CA THR A 20 -17.67 10.25 23.36
C THR A 20 -18.46 9.61 22.20
N PHE A 21 -18.45 10.24 21.04
CA PHE A 21 -19.14 9.77 19.84
C PHE A 21 -18.21 9.12 18.81
N PHE A 22 -16.94 8.91 19.14
CA PHE A 22 -16.02 8.19 18.28
C PHE A 22 -16.11 6.67 18.53
N GLY A 23 -15.78 5.89 17.49
CA GLY A 23 -15.81 4.43 17.57
C GLY A 23 -17.02 3.79 16.88
N TRP A 24 -18.03 4.55 16.48
CA TRP A 24 -19.20 4.06 15.74
C TRP A 24 -18.83 3.51 14.37
N GLU A 25 -17.81 4.10 13.75
CA GLU A 25 -17.23 3.67 12.49
C GLU A 25 -16.75 2.22 12.52
N THR A 26 -16.38 1.68 13.69
CA THR A 26 -15.91 0.31 13.84
C THR A 26 -16.94 -0.72 13.39
N ALA A 27 -18.22 -0.41 13.49
CA ALA A 27 -19.27 -1.25 12.96
C ALA A 27 -19.19 -1.39 11.42
N THR A 28 -18.66 -0.37 10.72
CA THR A 28 -18.46 -0.43 9.26
C THR A 28 -17.31 -1.36 8.88
N PHE A 29 -16.31 -1.54 9.75
CA PHE A 29 -15.19 -2.45 9.52
C PHE A 29 -15.62 -3.92 9.53
N LEU A 30 -16.73 -4.21 10.19
CA LEU A 30 -17.34 -5.54 10.28
C LEU A 30 -18.43 -5.76 9.20
N ALA A 31 -18.67 -4.79 8.33
CA ALA A 31 -19.77 -4.86 7.35
C ALA A 31 -19.63 -6.05 6.39
N GLY A 32 -18.40 -6.41 6.01
CA GLY A 32 -18.09 -7.56 5.16
C GLY A 32 -18.44 -8.92 5.80
N GLU A 33 -18.35 -9.01 7.13
CA GLU A 33 -18.71 -10.22 7.89
C GLU A 33 -20.18 -10.23 8.35
N THR A 34 -20.92 -9.13 8.13
CA THR A 34 -22.30 -8.98 8.56
C THR A 34 -23.26 -9.44 7.46
N LYS A 35 -24.22 -10.30 7.80
CA LYS A 35 -25.28 -10.71 6.88
C LYS A 35 -26.11 -9.50 6.43
N ASP A 36 -26.19 -9.26 5.12
CA ASP A 36 -26.83 -8.07 4.51
C ASP A 36 -26.27 -6.74 5.06
N GLY A 37 -24.94 -6.68 5.26
CA GLY A 37 -24.27 -5.56 5.92
C GLY A 37 -24.58 -4.18 5.30
N ALA A 38 -24.74 -4.11 3.98
CA ALA A 38 -25.09 -2.87 3.28
C ALA A 38 -26.41 -2.23 3.72
N ARG A 39 -27.34 -3.00 4.28
CA ARG A 39 -28.63 -2.52 4.81
C ARG A 39 -28.66 -2.47 6.33
N VAL A 40 -28.07 -3.48 6.98
CA VAL A 40 -28.13 -3.65 8.44
C VAL A 40 -27.26 -2.62 9.14
N VAL A 41 -26.00 -2.46 8.69
CA VAL A 41 -25.02 -1.58 9.36
C VAL A 41 -25.47 -0.12 9.41
N PRO A 42 -25.94 0.54 8.32
CA PRO A 42 -26.40 1.93 8.39
C PRO A 42 -27.57 2.12 9.34
N ARG A 43 -28.55 1.19 9.36
CA ARG A 43 -29.70 1.26 10.27
C ARG A 43 -29.29 1.05 11.71
N ALA A 44 -28.41 0.09 11.97
CA ALA A 44 -27.88 -0.15 13.30
C ALA A 44 -27.16 1.09 13.84
N LEU A 45 -26.33 1.75 13.02
CA LEU A 45 -25.63 2.97 13.40
C LEU A 45 -26.60 4.10 13.76
N VAL A 46 -27.60 4.37 12.92
CA VAL A 46 -28.60 5.43 13.20
C VAL A 46 -29.38 5.14 14.48
N ASN A 47 -29.89 3.91 14.62
CA ASN A 47 -30.67 3.53 15.80
C ASN A 47 -29.83 3.58 17.08
N SER A 48 -28.61 3.06 17.05
CA SER A 48 -27.70 3.11 18.19
C SER A 48 -27.36 4.55 18.58
N THR A 49 -27.11 5.42 17.59
CA THR A 49 -26.87 6.86 17.87
C THR A 49 -28.02 7.50 18.62
N ILE A 50 -29.26 7.26 18.18
CA ILE A 50 -30.45 7.83 18.83
C ILE A 50 -30.58 7.28 20.27
N ILE A 51 -30.43 5.97 20.44
CA ILE A 51 -30.58 5.32 21.76
C ILE A 51 -29.52 5.85 22.73
N ILE A 52 -28.26 5.92 22.31
CA ILE A 52 -27.17 6.42 23.17
C ILE A 52 -27.34 7.92 23.45
N ALA A 53 -27.74 8.72 22.47
CA ALA A 53 -28.01 10.12 22.70
C ALA A 53 -29.09 10.34 23.80
N ILE A 54 -30.17 9.55 23.76
CA ILE A 54 -31.21 9.60 24.81
C ILE A 54 -30.64 9.19 26.17
N ILE A 55 -29.90 8.07 26.24
CA ILE A 55 -29.28 7.58 27.48
C ILE A 55 -28.33 8.65 28.06
N VAL A 56 -27.45 9.23 27.23
CA VAL A 56 -26.49 10.26 27.66
C VAL A 56 -27.24 11.51 28.15
N LEU A 57 -28.27 11.96 27.45
CA LEU A 57 -29.06 13.11 27.87
C LEU A 57 -29.73 12.89 29.23
N VAL A 58 -30.38 11.72 29.44
CA VAL A 58 -31.01 11.37 30.72
C VAL A 58 -29.95 11.30 31.83
N PHE A 59 -28.81 10.65 31.54
CA PHE A 59 -27.71 10.53 32.50
C PHE A 59 -27.14 11.89 32.91
N VAL A 60 -26.81 12.77 31.94
CA VAL A 60 -26.27 14.11 32.21
C VAL A 60 -27.28 14.95 32.99
N PHE A 61 -28.54 14.95 32.57
CA PHE A 61 -29.60 15.69 33.31
C PHE A 61 -29.73 15.23 34.74
N THR A 62 -29.77 13.91 34.98
CA THR A 62 -29.87 13.35 36.33
C THR A 62 -28.62 13.69 37.17
N SER A 63 -27.43 13.60 36.59
CA SER A 63 -26.18 13.88 37.28
C SER A 63 -26.10 15.37 37.71
N LEU A 64 -26.46 16.29 36.83
CA LEU A 64 -26.44 17.72 37.10
C LEU A 64 -27.49 18.16 38.12
N THR A 65 -28.62 17.43 38.26
CA THR A 65 -29.64 17.69 39.27
C THR A 65 -29.29 17.12 40.64
N THR A 66 -28.35 16.18 40.72
CA THR A 66 -28.00 15.44 41.93
C THR A 66 -26.75 16.02 42.63
N ILE A 67 -25.72 16.38 41.85
CA ILE A 67 -24.45 16.88 42.40
C ILE A 67 -24.26 18.33 41.91
N PRO A 68 -23.86 19.25 42.79
CA PRO A 68 -23.45 20.61 42.38
C PRO A 68 -22.36 20.53 41.31
N SER A 69 -22.55 21.28 40.21
CA SER A 69 -21.68 21.26 39.03
C SER A 69 -20.20 21.54 39.34
N GLN A 70 -19.95 22.35 40.37
CA GLN A 70 -18.59 22.68 40.83
C GLN A 70 -17.87 21.44 41.39
N ILE A 71 -18.54 20.68 42.28
CA ILE A 71 -17.96 19.46 42.87
C ILE A 71 -17.77 18.38 41.79
N PHE A 72 -18.74 18.26 40.87
CA PHE A 72 -18.67 17.30 39.78
C PHE A 72 -17.53 17.58 38.80
N GLY A 73 -17.26 18.88 38.51
CA GLY A 73 -16.19 19.31 37.59
C GLY A 73 -14.79 19.18 38.12
N GLU A 74 -14.61 19.19 39.45
CA GLU A 74 -13.30 19.07 40.14
C GLU A 74 -12.94 17.62 40.45
N SER A 75 -13.90 16.70 40.37
CA SER A 75 -13.68 15.29 40.72
C SER A 75 -12.89 14.54 39.62
N LEU A 76 -11.95 13.72 40.06
CA LEU A 76 -11.22 12.77 39.19
C LEU A 76 -12.04 11.50 38.93
N THR A 77 -13.07 11.22 39.74
CA THR A 77 -13.90 10.02 39.69
C THR A 77 -15.39 10.35 39.78
N PRO A 78 -15.91 11.23 38.92
CA PRO A 78 -17.26 11.80 39.09
C PRO A 78 -18.38 10.78 39.13
N LEU A 79 -18.24 9.67 38.38
CA LEU A 79 -19.24 8.58 38.38
C LEU A 79 -19.23 7.79 39.67
N SER A 80 -18.06 7.57 40.27
CA SER A 80 -17.93 6.88 41.54
C SER A 80 -18.44 7.74 42.70
N ASP A 81 -18.22 9.06 42.62
CA ASP A 81 -18.72 10.02 43.61
C ASP A 81 -20.26 10.11 43.56
N LEU A 82 -20.84 10.11 42.36
CA LEU A 82 -22.29 10.04 42.18
C LEU A 82 -22.85 8.75 42.82
N ALA A 83 -22.19 7.62 42.59
CA ALA A 83 -22.62 6.35 43.20
C ALA A 83 -22.49 6.36 44.73
N GLN A 84 -21.44 7.00 45.26
CA GLN A 84 -21.24 7.16 46.70
C GLN A 84 -22.37 7.95 47.36
N GLN A 85 -22.79 9.01 46.70
CA GLN A 85 -23.87 9.90 47.23
C GLN A 85 -25.22 9.17 47.32
N HIS A 86 -25.51 8.29 46.34
CA HIS A 86 -26.78 7.58 46.29
C HIS A 86 -26.79 6.24 47.07
N TYR A 87 -25.68 5.50 47.08
CA TYR A 87 -25.61 4.14 47.53
C TYR A 87 -24.52 3.88 48.61
N GLY A 88 -23.80 4.94 49.03
CA GLY A 88 -22.72 4.83 50.02
C GLY A 88 -21.50 4.03 49.50
N GLY A 89 -20.72 3.48 50.43
CA GLY A 89 -19.47 2.79 50.09
C GLY A 89 -19.64 1.55 49.22
N ILE A 90 -20.78 0.85 49.32
CA ILE A 90 -21.09 -0.28 48.42
C ILE A 90 -21.32 0.21 47.00
N GLY A 91 -21.93 1.38 46.86
CA GLY A 91 -22.15 2.03 45.55
C GLY A 91 -20.85 2.32 44.79
N ILE A 92 -19.83 2.84 45.49
CA ILE A 92 -18.51 3.08 44.85
C ILE A 92 -17.96 1.80 44.28
N THR A 93 -17.93 0.72 45.07
CA THR A 93 -17.33 -0.56 44.66
C THR A 93 -18.03 -1.13 43.43
N ILE A 94 -19.36 -1.19 43.44
CA ILE A 94 -20.14 -1.73 42.34
C ILE A 94 -19.94 -0.88 41.06
N TYR A 95 -20.05 0.44 41.17
CA TYR A 95 -19.90 1.34 40.02
C TYR A 95 -18.50 1.31 39.45
N SER A 96 -17.47 1.35 40.28
CA SER A 96 -16.08 1.24 39.83
C SER A 96 -15.83 -0.09 39.08
N MET A 97 -16.43 -1.17 39.54
CA MET A 97 -16.33 -2.50 38.89
C MET A 97 -17.06 -2.48 37.52
N LEU A 98 -18.25 -1.86 37.46
CA LEU A 98 -19.00 -1.73 36.18
C LEU A 98 -18.27 -0.83 35.18
N ILE A 99 -17.67 0.29 35.63
CA ILE A 99 -16.84 1.16 34.78
C ILE A 99 -15.64 0.35 34.23
N TYR A 100 -14.96 -0.39 35.08
CA TYR A 100 -13.82 -1.21 34.68
C TYR A 100 -14.21 -2.28 33.63
N LEU A 101 -15.32 -2.97 33.84
CA LEU A 101 -15.87 -3.92 32.87
C LEU A 101 -16.27 -3.26 31.55
N SER A 102 -16.82 -2.05 31.59
CA SER A 102 -17.17 -1.28 30.39
C SER A 102 -15.94 -0.92 29.58
N ILE A 103 -14.85 -0.48 30.26
CA ILE A 103 -13.56 -0.17 29.59
C ILE A 103 -13.00 -1.42 28.92
N ILE A 104 -12.97 -2.56 29.63
CA ILE A 104 -12.51 -3.83 29.04
C ILE A 104 -13.35 -4.21 27.81
N GLY A 105 -14.67 -4.08 27.91
CA GLY A 105 -15.57 -4.35 26.77
C GLY A 105 -15.32 -3.46 25.56
N SER A 106 -15.07 -2.17 25.79
CA SER A 106 -14.73 -1.22 24.73
C SER A 106 -13.41 -1.57 24.05
N VAL A 107 -12.37 -1.86 24.84
CA VAL A 107 -11.06 -2.29 24.31
C VAL A 107 -11.16 -3.59 23.53
N ALA A 108 -11.94 -4.57 24.02
CA ALA A 108 -12.19 -5.81 23.31
C ALA A 108 -12.85 -5.57 21.95
N GLY A 109 -13.82 -4.62 21.87
CA GLY A 109 -14.45 -4.22 20.61
C GLY A 109 -13.45 -3.68 19.59
N TRP A 110 -12.52 -2.83 20.02
CA TRP A 110 -11.47 -2.28 19.17
C TRP A 110 -10.46 -3.34 18.71
N ILE A 111 -10.06 -4.26 19.59
CA ILE A 111 -9.15 -5.37 19.24
C ILE A 111 -9.77 -6.27 18.16
N VAL A 112 -11.10 -6.41 18.16
CA VAL A 112 -11.80 -7.20 17.14
C VAL A 112 -11.95 -6.44 15.84
N SER A 113 -12.31 -5.15 15.87
CA SER A 113 -12.72 -4.39 14.67
C SER A 113 -11.55 -3.77 13.89
N ALA A 114 -10.56 -3.19 14.56
CA ALA A 114 -9.51 -2.44 13.88
C ALA A 114 -8.59 -3.31 12.97
N PRO A 115 -8.21 -4.55 13.31
CA PRO A 115 -7.46 -5.42 12.39
C PRO A 115 -8.23 -5.75 11.11
N ARG A 116 -9.57 -5.72 11.14
CA ARG A 116 -10.39 -5.98 9.97
C ARG A 116 -10.37 -4.85 8.96
N LEU A 117 -10.20 -3.62 9.43
CA LEU A 117 -9.93 -2.49 8.52
C LEU A 117 -8.61 -2.69 7.77
N ILE A 118 -7.55 -3.11 8.48
CA ILE A 118 -6.24 -3.37 7.88
C ILE A 118 -6.35 -4.54 6.89
N LEU A 119 -7.08 -5.60 7.24
CA LEU A 119 -7.36 -6.74 6.36
C LEU A 119 -8.05 -6.28 5.08
N SER A 120 -9.16 -5.55 5.16
CA SER A 120 -9.89 -5.02 4.00
C SER A 120 -9.02 -4.16 3.10
N LEU A 121 -8.23 -3.25 3.68
CA LEU A 121 -7.30 -2.43 2.91
C LEU A 121 -6.25 -3.27 2.18
N SER A 122 -5.82 -4.37 2.78
CA SER A 122 -4.83 -5.27 2.19
C SER A 122 -5.42 -6.16 1.09
N GLU A 123 -6.68 -6.57 1.24
CA GLU A 123 -7.44 -7.30 0.21
C GLU A 123 -7.73 -6.42 -1.02
N ASP A 124 -7.94 -5.12 -0.81
CA ASP A 124 -8.17 -4.13 -1.87
C ASP A 124 -6.88 -3.58 -2.48
N ASP A 125 -5.71 -4.16 -2.19
CA ASP A 125 -4.38 -3.69 -2.63
C ASP A 125 -4.05 -2.24 -2.21
N LEU A 126 -4.72 -1.71 -1.19
CA LEU A 126 -4.48 -0.38 -0.61
C LEU A 126 -3.49 -0.40 0.56
N PHE A 127 -3.10 -1.59 1.01
CA PHE A 127 -2.11 -1.81 2.05
C PHE A 127 -1.25 -3.03 1.71
N VAL A 128 -0.28 -3.35 2.58
CA VAL A 128 0.69 -4.44 2.35
C VAL A 128 -0.02 -5.80 2.36
N LYS A 129 0.10 -6.59 1.28
CA LYS A 129 -0.63 -7.87 1.07
C LYS A 129 -0.45 -8.90 2.18
N GLN A 130 0.69 -8.88 2.88
CA GLN A 130 0.96 -9.81 3.99
C GLN A 130 -0.06 -9.69 5.12
N PHE A 131 -0.71 -8.53 5.28
CA PHE A 131 -1.75 -8.31 6.28
C PHE A 131 -3.12 -8.90 5.90
N ALA A 132 -3.30 -9.31 4.64
CA ALA A 132 -4.46 -10.07 4.19
C ALA A 132 -4.43 -11.55 4.65
N HIS A 133 -3.33 -12.00 5.28
CA HIS A 133 -3.20 -13.38 5.74
C HIS A 133 -4.10 -13.69 6.94
N ILE A 134 -5.01 -14.63 6.76
CA ILE A 134 -5.85 -15.17 7.81
C ILE A 134 -5.20 -16.44 8.37
N SER A 135 -5.00 -16.49 9.68
CA SER A 135 -4.44 -17.66 10.36
C SER A 135 -5.35 -18.89 10.20
N PRO A 136 -4.89 -20.00 9.62
CA PRO A 136 -5.71 -21.21 9.47
C PRO A 136 -6.19 -21.80 10.81
N LYS A 137 -5.41 -21.57 11.87
CA LYS A 137 -5.71 -22.10 13.21
C LYS A 137 -6.79 -21.32 13.95
N PHE A 138 -6.80 -19.98 13.79
CA PHE A 138 -7.66 -19.10 14.58
C PHE A 138 -8.73 -18.37 13.76
N GLY A 139 -8.67 -18.43 12.42
CA GLY A 139 -9.58 -17.69 11.54
C GLY A 139 -9.47 -16.16 11.67
N THR A 140 -8.32 -15.64 12.14
CA THR A 140 -8.13 -14.22 12.43
C THR A 140 -6.93 -13.65 11.65
N PRO A 141 -6.93 -12.34 11.32
CA PRO A 141 -5.84 -11.67 10.61
C PRO A 141 -4.66 -11.40 11.58
N SER A 142 -3.87 -12.43 11.89
CA SER A 142 -2.84 -12.40 12.92
C SER A 142 -1.79 -11.31 12.71
N TYR A 143 -1.32 -11.08 11.48
CA TYR A 143 -0.35 -10.02 11.19
C TYR A 143 -0.94 -8.61 11.41
N ALA A 144 -2.21 -8.39 11.05
CA ALA A 144 -2.90 -7.13 11.30
C ALA A 144 -3.07 -6.86 12.81
N ILE A 145 -3.36 -7.91 13.61
CA ILE A 145 -3.45 -7.80 15.08
C ILE A 145 -2.11 -7.41 15.69
N VAL A 146 -1.01 -8.05 15.25
CA VAL A 146 0.34 -7.71 15.75
C VAL A 146 0.71 -6.27 15.37
N PHE A 147 0.44 -5.87 14.12
CA PHE A 147 0.69 -4.51 13.65
C PHE A 147 -0.09 -3.48 14.48
N GLN A 148 -1.40 -3.69 14.69
CA GLN A 148 -2.22 -2.84 15.54
C GLN A 148 -1.63 -2.72 16.94
N THR A 149 -1.20 -3.84 17.54
CA THR A 149 -0.61 -3.85 18.88
C THR A 149 0.65 -3.00 18.95
N ILE A 150 1.53 -3.10 17.95
CA ILE A 150 2.75 -2.28 17.84
C ILE A 150 2.39 -0.80 17.76
N VAL A 151 1.41 -0.44 16.91
CA VAL A 151 0.95 0.94 16.76
C VAL A 151 0.37 1.49 18.06
N ILE A 152 -0.45 0.71 18.77
CA ILE A 152 -0.99 1.10 20.10
C ILE A 152 0.15 1.38 21.09
N ILE A 153 1.17 0.52 21.13
CA ILE A 153 2.33 0.70 22.03
C ILE A 153 3.07 2.02 21.68
N ILE A 154 3.29 2.29 20.40
CA ILE A 154 3.94 3.54 19.96
C ILE A 154 3.13 4.77 20.42
N PHE A 155 1.82 4.77 20.22
CA PHE A 155 0.96 5.87 20.65
C PHE A 155 0.89 6.02 22.16
N LEU A 156 0.92 4.91 22.91
CA LEU A 156 0.96 4.95 24.37
C LEU A 156 2.24 5.66 24.87
N PHE A 157 3.39 5.36 24.27
CA PHE A 157 4.64 6.06 24.59
C PHE A 157 4.63 7.52 24.13
N ALA A 158 4.10 7.82 22.95
CA ALA A 158 3.97 9.18 22.44
C ALA A 158 3.08 10.06 23.33
N GLY A 159 2.02 9.49 23.92
CA GLY A 159 1.15 10.15 24.89
C GLY A 159 1.71 10.24 26.31
N ALA A 160 2.91 9.68 26.57
CA ALA A 160 3.52 9.58 27.91
C ALA A 160 2.56 9.05 28.98
N GLY A 161 1.61 8.21 28.62
CA GLY A 161 0.56 7.66 29.49
C GLY A 161 -0.51 8.68 29.93
N SER A 162 -0.51 9.90 29.38
CA SER A 162 -1.51 10.93 29.68
C SER A 162 -2.73 10.79 28.78
N TYR A 163 -3.90 10.55 29.37
CA TYR A 163 -5.18 10.53 28.65
C TYR A 163 -5.46 11.85 27.92
N THR A 164 -5.21 12.99 28.58
CA THR A 164 -5.45 14.31 28.00
C THR A 164 -4.59 14.55 26.77
N THR A 165 -3.32 14.15 26.79
CA THR A 165 -2.42 14.26 25.64
C THR A 165 -2.90 13.40 24.47
N LEU A 166 -3.30 12.16 24.74
CA LEU A 166 -3.84 11.27 23.71
C LEU A 166 -5.16 11.80 23.14
N LEU A 167 -6.03 12.39 23.96
CA LEU A 167 -7.27 13.01 23.52
C LEU A 167 -7.02 14.22 22.62
N HIS A 168 -6.10 15.11 23.00
CA HIS A 168 -5.72 16.27 22.20
C HIS A 168 -5.05 15.87 20.87
N LEU A 169 -4.45 14.70 20.78
CA LEU A 169 -3.94 14.14 19.53
C LEU A 169 -5.05 13.50 18.68
N LEU A 170 -5.93 12.72 19.31
CA LEU A 170 -6.97 11.93 18.64
C LEU A 170 -8.07 12.78 18.03
N VAL A 171 -8.67 13.71 18.84
CA VAL A 171 -9.89 14.43 18.44
C VAL A 171 -9.69 15.25 17.16
N PRO A 172 -8.65 16.12 17.04
CA PRO A 172 -8.49 16.92 15.83
C PRO A 172 -8.20 16.04 14.61
N MET A 173 -7.42 14.94 14.77
CA MET A 173 -7.10 14.05 13.66
C MET A 173 -8.35 13.33 13.14
N LEU A 174 -9.24 12.88 14.02
CA LEU A 174 -10.51 12.27 13.63
C LEU A 174 -11.47 13.25 12.98
N LEU A 175 -11.59 14.47 13.50
CA LEU A 175 -12.44 15.48 12.87
C LEU A 175 -11.96 15.87 11.47
N ILE A 176 -10.64 15.94 11.26
CA ILE A 176 -10.05 16.11 9.92
C ILE A 176 -10.36 14.91 9.03
N LEU A 177 -10.14 13.68 9.51
CA LEU A 177 -10.46 12.45 8.78
C LEU A 177 -11.94 12.39 8.38
N TYR A 178 -12.86 12.66 9.30
CA TYR A 178 -14.29 12.70 9.01
C TYR A 178 -14.65 13.78 7.99
N SER A 179 -13.93 14.91 7.98
CA SER A 179 -14.10 15.92 6.92
C SER A 179 -13.76 15.36 5.54
N PHE A 180 -12.67 14.58 5.40
CA PHE A 180 -12.35 13.88 4.15
C PHE A 180 -13.39 12.82 3.79
N VAL A 181 -13.91 12.07 4.76
CA VAL A 181 -14.98 11.09 4.52
C VAL A 181 -16.25 11.79 4.00
N MET A 182 -16.65 12.91 4.63
CA MET A 182 -17.80 13.70 4.17
C MET A 182 -17.57 14.27 2.76
N LEU A 183 -16.37 14.75 2.46
CA LEU A 183 -16.01 15.21 1.13
C LEU A 183 -16.12 14.08 0.09
N THR A 184 -15.67 12.88 0.44
CA THR A 184 -15.79 11.68 -0.41
C THR A 184 -17.25 11.36 -0.74
N VAL A 185 -18.17 11.49 0.22
CA VAL A 185 -19.61 11.32 -0.02
C VAL A 185 -20.11 12.29 -1.09
N VAL A 186 -19.71 13.57 -1.05
CA VAL A 186 -20.08 14.57 -2.03
C VAL A 186 -19.53 14.24 -3.43
N ILE A 187 -18.25 13.86 -3.48
CA ILE A 187 -17.56 13.51 -4.74
C ILE A 187 -18.21 12.28 -5.38
N LEU A 188 -18.46 11.22 -4.61
CA LEU A 188 -19.08 9.99 -5.10
C LEU A 188 -20.53 10.19 -5.55
N ARG A 189 -21.29 11.10 -4.91
CA ARG A 189 -22.63 11.46 -5.38
C ARG A 189 -22.61 12.13 -6.76
N LYS A 190 -21.59 12.94 -7.04
CA LYS A 190 -21.40 13.61 -8.33
C LYS A 190 -20.83 12.69 -9.40
N LYS A 191 -19.79 11.90 -9.07
CA LYS A 191 -19.09 11.05 -10.04
C LYS A 191 -19.87 9.77 -10.38
N LEU A 192 -20.62 9.21 -9.42
CA LEU A 192 -21.33 7.94 -9.56
C LEU A 192 -22.82 8.09 -9.23
N PRO A 193 -23.59 8.91 -9.99
CA PRO A 193 -25.00 9.18 -9.69
C PRO A 193 -25.88 7.94 -9.87
N HIS A 194 -25.52 7.02 -10.76
CA HIS A 194 -26.32 5.85 -11.13
C HIS A 194 -26.13 4.63 -10.22
N VAL A 195 -25.14 4.66 -9.30
CA VAL A 195 -24.92 3.54 -8.38
C VAL A 195 -26.07 3.45 -7.38
N LYS A 196 -26.69 2.27 -7.29
CA LYS A 196 -27.75 1.98 -6.32
C LYS A 196 -27.20 2.04 -4.90
N ARG A 197 -27.79 2.90 -4.08
CA ARG A 197 -27.43 3.06 -2.67
C ARG A 197 -28.49 2.43 -1.79
N HIS A 198 -28.10 1.54 -0.89
CA HIS A 198 -29.02 0.90 0.06
C HIS A 198 -29.44 1.84 1.20
N TYR A 199 -28.62 2.84 1.49
CA TYR A 199 -28.90 3.91 2.43
C TYR A 199 -28.49 5.25 1.84
N VAL A 200 -29.35 6.24 1.96
CA VAL A 200 -29.10 7.61 1.51
C VAL A 200 -29.20 8.53 2.73
N ALA A 201 -28.07 9.12 3.10
CA ALA A 201 -28.02 10.10 4.20
C ALA A 201 -28.87 11.34 3.85
N PRO A 202 -29.62 11.88 4.83
CA PRO A 202 -30.47 13.05 4.61
C PRO A 202 -29.67 14.29 4.21
N PHE A 203 -30.38 15.35 3.78
CA PHE A 203 -29.85 16.66 3.39
C PHE A 203 -28.92 16.66 2.16
N GLY A 204 -28.91 15.60 1.35
CA GLY A 204 -28.18 15.55 0.07
C GLY A 204 -26.68 15.87 0.20
N THR A 205 -26.23 16.86 -0.58
CA THR A 205 -24.82 17.32 -0.54
C THR A 205 -24.61 18.45 0.48
N VAL A 206 -25.67 19.13 0.91
CA VAL A 206 -25.57 20.25 1.86
C VAL A 206 -25.15 19.75 3.24
N GLY A 207 -25.75 18.65 3.72
CA GLY A 207 -25.44 18.08 5.03
C GLY A 207 -23.94 17.81 5.23
N PRO A 208 -23.27 17.06 4.32
CA PRO A 208 -21.83 16.86 4.39
C PRO A 208 -21.00 18.16 4.41
N TYR A 209 -21.34 19.18 3.61
CA TYR A 209 -20.64 20.46 3.66
C TYR A 209 -20.82 21.20 5.00
N CYS A 210 -22.02 21.17 5.57
CA CYS A 210 -22.28 21.77 6.90
C CYS A 210 -21.46 21.04 7.98
N LEU A 211 -21.35 19.71 7.92
CA LEU A 211 -20.54 18.95 8.86
C LEU A 211 -19.06 19.24 8.71
N ILE A 212 -18.54 19.34 7.48
CA ILE A 212 -17.14 19.73 7.23
C ILE A 212 -16.86 21.11 7.84
N ALA A 213 -17.74 22.08 7.59
CA ALA A 213 -17.60 23.42 8.16
C ALA A 213 -17.60 23.41 9.69
N LEU A 214 -18.49 22.62 10.31
CA LEU A 214 -18.55 22.44 11.76
C LEU A 214 -17.25 21.81 12.30
N TYR A 215 -16.78 20.72 11.71
CA TYR A 215 -15.57 20.01 12.16
C TYR A 215 -14.34 20.92 12.07
N LEU A 216 -14.17 21.63 10.95
CA LEU A 216 -13.07 22.57 10.79
C LEU A 216 -13.18 23.77 11.74
N ALA A 217 -14.40 24.24 12.05
CA ALA A 217 -14.61 25.30 13.04
C ALA A 217 -14.27 24.82 14.45
N LEU A 218 -14.60 23.60 14.84
CA LEU A 218 -14.23 22.99 16.12
C LEU A 218 -12.70 22.90 16.27
N VAL A 219 -12.01 22.38 15.26
CA VAL A 219 -10.54 22.29 15.26
C VAL A 219 -9.90 23.68 15.29
N GLY A 220 -10.41 24.62 14.47
CA GLY A 220 -9.90 26.01 14.45
C GLY A 220 -10.07 26.72 15.78
N MET A 221 -11.21 26.55 16.44
CA MET A 221 -11.46 27.14 17.77
C MET A 221 -10.52 26.57 18.83
N TRP A 222 -10.32 25.25 18.81
CA TRP A 222 -9.38 24.58 19.71
C TRP A 222 -7.95 25.03 19.48
N LEU A 223 -7.50 25.19 18.22
CA LEU A 223 -6.17 25.70 17.87
C LEU A 223 -5.86 27.10 18.41
N VAL A 224 -6.89 27.95 18.48
CA VAL A 224 -6.75 29.34 18.99
C VAL A 224 -6.80 29.40 20.50
N SER A 225 -7.45 28.43 21.15
CA SER A 225 -7.77 28.47 22.58
C SER A 225 -6.79 27.72 23.47
N GLU A 226 -6.13 26.66 22.94
CA GLU A 226 -5.20 25.82 23.70
C GLU A 226 -3.75 26.09 23.29
N ASN A 227 -2.87 26.32 24.25
CA ASN A 227 -1.47 26.71 23.99
C ASN A 227 -0.68 25.61 23.25
N ASP A 228 -0.93 24.34 23.56
CA ASP A 228 -0.21 23.20 23.00
C ASP A 228 -0.87 22.62 21.73
N ALA A 229 -1.99 23.19 21.29
CA ALA A 229 -2.80 22.69 20.20
C ALA A 229 -1.99 22.56 18.89
N THR A 230 -1.20 23.60 18.56
CA THR A 230 -0.36 23.59 17.36
C THR A 230 0.66 22.44 17.36
N THR A 231 1.29 22.21 18.51
CA THR A 231 2.27 21.11 18.68
C THR A 231 1.60 19.75 18.49
N MET A 232 0.40 19.57 19.07
CA MET A 232 -0.37 18.32 18.94
C MET A 232 -0.81 18.07 17.49
N VAL A 233 -1.29 19.10 16.78
CA VAL A 233 -1.65 18.97 15.37
C VAL A 233 -0.43 18.66 14.51
N LEU A 234 0.71 19.32 14.72
CA LEU A 234 1.95 19.03 14.00
C LEU A 234 2.43 17.59 14.25
N LEU A 235 2.34 17.12 15.49
CA LEU A 235 2.65 15.72 15.83
C LEU A 235 1.73 14.75 15.11
N GLY A 236 0.41 15.01 15.12
CA GLY A 236 -0.57 14.18 14.39
C GLY A 236 -0.32 14.17 12.88
N ILE A 237 -0.06 15.33 12.28
CA ILE A 237 0.30 15.43 10.86
C ILE A 237 1.59 14.65 10.57
N SER A 238 2.59 14.69 11.47
CA SER A 238 3.83 13.94 11.31
C SER A 238 3.57 12.45 11.22
N PHE A 239 2.67 11.88 12.04
CA PHE A 239 2.25 10.48 11.94
C PHE A 239 1.55 10.17 10.61
N ILE A 240 0.68 11.06 10.13
CA ILE A 240 0.03 10.91 8.81
C ILE A 240 1.07 10.95 7.69
N CYS A 241 2.03 11.87 7.78
CA CYS A 241 3.10 11.99 6.78
C CYS A 241 3.98 10.75 6.68
N VAL A 242 4.17 9.98 7.76
CA VAL A 242 4.84 8.68 7.71
C VAL A 242 4.06 7.67 6.85
N GLY A 243 2.74 7.77 6.79
CA GLY A 243 1.89 6.92 5.94
C GLY A 243 2.08 7.16 4.43
N ILE A 244 2.46 8.39 4.03
CA ILE A 244 2.61 8.74 2.60
C ILE A 244 3.68 7.90 1.88
N PRO A 245 4.92 7.77 2.38
CA PRO A 245 5.92 6.90 1.78
C PRO A 245 5.47 5.44 1.69
N PHE A 246 4.77 4.94 2.71
CA PHE A 246 4.19 3.58 2.68
C PHE A 246 3.14 3.43 1.57
N TYR A 247 2.24 4.39 1.44
CA TYR A 247 1.24 4.38 0.38
C TYR A 247 1.88 4.46 -1.02
N LEU A 248 2.87 5.33 -1.22
CA LEU A 248 3.61 5.42 -2.47
C LEU A 248 4.35 4.12 -2.80
N LEU A 249 4.92 3.45 -1.81
CA LEU A 249 5.56 2.15 -1.98
C LEU A 249 4.54 1.09 -2.41
N ILE A 250 3.37 1.06 -1.79
CA ILE A 250 2.28 0.13 -2.16
C ILE A 250 1.81 0.38 -3.60
N LEU A 251 1.62 1.65 -3.98
CA LEU A 251 1.27 2.00 -5.37
C LEU A 251 2.36 1.56 -6.35
N LEU A 252 3.62 1.73 -6.00
CA LEU A 252 4.74 1.30 -6.83
C LEU A 252 4.74 -0.23 -7.07
N LEU A 253 4.36 -1.00 -6.06
CA LEU A 253 4.33 -2.46 -6.14
C LEU A 253 3.07 -3.01 -6.81
N ASN A 254 1.92 -2.35 -6.66
CA ASN A 254 0.62 -2.90 -7.06
C ASN A 254 -0.02 -2.22 -8.29
N ASP A 255 0.30 -0.95 -8.58
CA ASP A 255 -0.24 -0.23 -9.74
C ASP A 255 0.79 -0.14 -10.88
N PRO A 256 0.62 -0.92 -11.98
CA PRO A 256 1.54 -0.89 -13.11
C PRO A 256 1.65 0.48 -13.77
N LYS A 257 0.56 1.27 -13.79
CA LYS A 257 0.56 2.62 -14.39
C LYS A 257 1.35 3.61 -13.53
N PHE A 258 1.24 3.50 -12.21
CA PHE A 258 2.02 4.31 -11.28
C PHE A 258 3.51 3.91 -11.34
N SER A 259 3.81 2.62 -11.34
CA SER A 259 5.16 2.08 -11.50
C SER A 259 5.82 2.59 -12.80
N LEU A 260 5.07 2.58 -13.92
CA LEU A 260 5.55 3.10 -15.18
C LEU A 260 5.86 4.61 -15.11
N ARG A 261 4.98 5.41 -14.50
CA ARG A 261 5.24 6.86 -14.30
C ARG A 261 6.49 7.10 -13.47
N VAL A 262 6.68 6.32 -12.40
CA VAL A 262 7.88 6.42 -11.57
C VAL A 262 9.13 6.01 -12.37
N LYS A 263 9.07 4.93 -13.16
CA LYS A 263 10.14 4.53 -14.08
C LYS A 263 10.50 5.66 -15.06
N ASP A 264 9.50 6.28 -15.69
CA ASP A 264 9.71 7.40 -16.60
C ASP A 264 10.37 8.60 -15.89
N MET A 265 9.93 8.94 -14.68
CA MET A 265 10.53 10.04 -13.89
C MET A 265 11.95 9.72 -13.43
N THR A 266 12.23 8.47 -13.10
CA THR A 266 13.52 8.04 -12.56
C THR A 266 14.49 7.52 -13.63
N ALA A 267 14.12 7.47 -14.89
CA ALA A 267 14.91 6.91 -15.99
C ALA A 267 16.36 7.49 -16.09
N TYR A 268 16.50 8.80 -15.84
CA TYR A 268 17.82 9.45 -15.81
C TYR A 268 18.63 9.05 -14.56
N TYR A 269 17.99 8.81 -13.44
CA TYR A 269 18.66 8.28 -12.23
C TYR A 269 19.08 6.83 -12.45
N THR A 270 18.25 6.03 -13.11
CA THR A 270 18.60 4.65 -13.51
C THR A 270 19.88 4.66 -14.35
N LEU A 271 19.98 5.58 -15.32
CA LEU A 271 21.19 5.76 -16.12
C LEU A 271 22.42 6.14 -15.27
N LEU A 272 22.26 7.04 -14.29
CA LEU A 272 23.34 7.51 -13.43
C LEU A 272 23.87 6.40 -12.51
N PHE A 273 22.98 5.58 -11.96
CA PHE A 273 23.31 4.52 -11.01
C PHE A 273 23.46 3.13 -11.65
N GLU A 274 23.30 3.01 -12.97
CA GLU A 274 23.38 1.74 -13.72
C GLU A 274 24.62 0.91 -13.33
N SER A 275 25.79 1.53 -13.30
CA SER A 275 27.06 0.85 -13.00
C SER A 275 27.16 0.36 -11.55
N ALA A 276 26.41 0.95 -10.62
CA ALA A 276 26.35 0.53 -9.24
C ALA A 276 25.45 -0.71 -9.08
N PHE A 277 24.31 -0.74 -9.77
CA PHE A 277 23.35 -1.85 -9.70
C PHE A 277 23.79 -3.03 -10.57
N VAL A 278 24.24 -2.78 -11.79
CA VAL A 278 24.71 -3.80 -12.74
C VAL A 278 26.12 -3.45 -13.25
N PRO A 279 27.16 -3.73 -12.48
CA PRO A 279 28.53 -3.48 -12.87
C PRO A 279 28.89 -4.17 -14.19
N ARG A 280 29.85 -3.61 -14.94
CA ARG A 280 30.30 -4.17 -16.25
C ARG A 280 30.64 -5.66 -16.20
N ALA A 281 31.22 -6.13 -15.10
CA ALA A 281 31.53 -7.56 -14.90
C ALA A 281 30.25 -8.42 -14.88
N ILE A 282 29.18 -7.93 -14.26
CA ILE A 282 27.87 -8.59 -14.24
C ILE A 282 27.21 -8.53 -15.62
N GLN A 283 27.26 -7.40 -16.32
CA GLN A 283 26.76 -7.27 -17.70
C GLN A 283 27.43 -8.28 -18.62
N SER A 284 28.76 -8.41 -18.56
CA SER A 284 29.51 -9.39 -19.35
C SER A 284 29.17 -10.84 -18.96
N GLU A 285 28.95 -11.10 -17.66
CA GLU A 285 28.55 -12.41 -17.16
C GLU A 285 27.17 -12.79 -17.73
N ILE A 286 26.19 -11.85 -17.71
CA ILE A 286 24.84 -12.06 -18.26
C ILE A 286 24.90 -12.41 -19.74
N VAL A 287 25.63 -11.61 -20.54
CA VAL A 287 25.77 -11.83 -21.98
C VAL A 287 26.50 -13.15 -22.29
N SER A 288 27.43 -13.58 -21.45
CA SER A 288 28.17 -14.85 -21.66
C SER A 288 27.27 -16.08 -21.57
N TYR A 289 26.16 -16.03 -20.85
CA TYR A 289 25.23 -17.17 -20.71
C TYR A 289 24.45 -17.50 -21.97
N ILE A 290 24.27 -16.54 -22.90
CA ILE A 290 23.65 -16.83 -24.20
C ILE A 290 24.63 -17.34 -25.25
N GLY A 291 25.92 -17.45 -24.92
CA GLY A 291 26.97 -18.01 -25.77
C GLY A 291 27.28 -17.18 -27.00
N ASN A 292 27.67 -17.85 -28.11
CA ASN A 292 28.00 -17.16 -29.36
C ASN A 292 26.76 -16.77 -30.16
N VAL A 293 26.45 -15.47 -30.17
CA VAL A 293 25.30 -14.88 -30.87
C VAL A 293 25.69 -14.08 -32.13
N ARG A 294 26.92 -14.24 -32.64
CA ARG A 294 27.41 -13.48 -33.80
C ARG A 294 26.57 -13.78 -35.05
N GLY A 295 26.06 -12.73 -35.68
CA GLY A 295 25.17 -12.82 -36.86
C GLY A 295 23.73 -13.24 -36.56
N LYS A 296 23.36 -13.35 -35.28
CA LYS A 296 22.03 -13.82 -34.83
C LYS A 296 21.11 -12.67 -34.46
N ILE A 297 19.82 -12.99 -34.36
CA ILE A 297 18.77 -12.09 -33.87
C ILE A 297 18.54 -12.37 -32.38
N VAL A 298 18.83 -11.39 -31.53
CA VAL A 298 18.68 -11.49 -30.07
C VAL A 298 17.55 -10.58 -29.60
N LEU A 299 16.62 -11.13 -28.84
CA LEU A 299 15.57 -10.39 -28.17
C LEU A 299 16.04 -9.97 -26.78
N GLU A 300 16.11 -8.66 -26.53
CA GLU A 300 16.31 -8.07 -25.23
C GLU A 300 14.94 -7.70 -24.64
N TYR A 301 14.44 -8.53 -23.74
CA TYR A 301 13.13 -8.37 -23.12
C TYR A 301 13.26 -7.59 -21.81
N GLY A 302 12.88 -6.31 -21.82
CA GLY A 302 13.14 -5.37 -20.73
C GLY A 302 14.53 -4.72 -20.85
N SER A 303 14.68 -3.81 -21.83
CA SER A 303 15.98 -3.20 -22.14
C SER A 303 16.43 -2.11 -21.15
N SER A 304 15.51 -1.66 -20.24
CA SER A 304 15.77 -0.51 -19.35
C SER A 304 16.34 0.68 -20.17
N VAL A 305 17.30 1.38 -19.64
CA VAL A 305 18.01 2.48 -20.32
C VAL A 305 19.10 2.02 -21.32
N GLY A 306 19.04 0.76 -21.74
CA GLY A 306 20.03 0.16 -22.66
C GLY A 306 21.25 -0.41 -21.97
N THR A 307 21.10 -0.91 -20.76
CA THR A 307 22.18 -1.44 -19.91
C THR A 307 22.95 -2.58 -20.58
N LEU A 308 22.24 -3.55 -21.18
CA LEU A 308 22.86 -4.67 -21.90
C LEU A 308 22.95 -4.43 -23.40
N THR A 309 22.10 -3.57 -23.97
CA THR A 309 21.95 -3.36 -25.40
C THR A 309 23.29 -3.10 -26.10
N GLN A 310 24.16 -2.27 -25.50
CA GLN A 310 25.45 -1.95 -26.08
C GLN A 310 26.38 -3.19 -26.18
N ASN A 311 26.38 -4.02 -25.13
CA ASN A 311 27.17 -5.24 -25.11
C ASN A 311 26.61 -6.28 -26.09
N LEU A 312 25.27 -6.35 -26.21
CA LEU A 312 24.58 -7.22 -27.17
C LEU A 312 24.88 -6.83 -28.60
N LEU A 313 24.82 -5.54 -28.95
CA LEU A 313 25.12 -5.06 -30.31
C LEU A 313 26.58 -5.40 -30.72
N GLN A 314 27.53 -5.34 -29.80
CA GLN A 314 28.90 -5.79 -30.04
C GLN A 314 28.98 -7.31 -30.21
N SER A 315 28.24 -8.07 -29.41
CA SER A 315 28.26 -9.54 -29.43
C SER A 315 27.65 -10.12 -30.70
N VAL A 316 26.53 -9.52 -31.18
CA VAL A 316 25.88 -9.97 -32.43
C VAL A 316 26.66 -9.54 -33.68
N GLY A 317 27.43 -8.47 -33.60
CA GLY A 317 28.26 -7.94 -34.70
C GLY A 317 27.45 -7.43 -35.90
N PRO A 318 28.08 -6.98 -36.98
CA PRO A 318 27.45 -6.18 -38.05
C PRO A 318 26.36 -6.91 -38.85
N ARG A 319 26.36 -8.24 -38.84
CA ARG A 319 25.33 -9.06 -39.50
C ARG A 319 24.21 -9.50 -38.56
N GLY A 320 24.31 -9.20 -37.25
CA GLY A 320 23.32 -9.56 -36.25
C GLY A 320 22.36 -8.43 -35.96
N LYS A 321 21.33 -8.72 -35.19
CA LYS A 321 20.27 -7.79 -34.84
C LYS A 321 19.87 -7.94 -33.36
N VAL A 322 19.66 -6.83 -32.70
CA VAL A 322 19.09 -6.77 -31.34
C VAL A 322 17.70 -6.15 -31.43
N ILE A 323 16.70 -6.80 -30.87
CA ILE A 323 15.35 -6.28 -30.72
C ILE A 323 15.16 -5.98 -29.25
N SER A 324 15.07 -4.69 -28.89
CA SER A 324 14.93 -4.25 -27.51
C SER A 324 13.51 -3.82 -27.21
N ILE A 325 12.90 -4.42 -26.17
CA ILE A 325 11.52 -4.13 -25.76
C ILE A 325 11.52 -3.47 -24.39
N ASN A 326 10.66 -2.46 -24.23
CA ASN A 326 10.38 -1.83 -22.95
C ASN A 326 8.99 -1.18 -22.95
N ASN A 327 8.42 -0.95 -21.76
CA ASN A 327 7.17 -0.22 -21.58
C ASN A 327 7.37 1.28 -21.34
N SER A 328 8.57 1.74 -20.98
CA SER A 328 8.88 3.14 -20.74
C SER A 328 9.40 3.81 -22.03
N LEU A 329 8.64 4.78 -22.54
CA LEU A 329 9.07 5.60 -23.67
C LEU A 329 10.32 6.45 -23.35
N THR A 330 10.44 6.89 -22.10
CA THR A 330 11.60 7.68 -21.65
C THR A 330 12.87 6.86 -21.62
N GLU A 331 12.81 5.62 -21.10
CA GLU A 331 13.94 4.70 -21.12
C GLU A 331 14.34 4.33 -22.54
N LEU A 332 13.39 4.06 -23.43
CA LEU A 332 13.66 3.75 -24.84
C LEU A 332 14.31 4.93 -25.58
N ARG A 333 13.91 6.16 -25.32
CA ARG A 333 14.57 7.36 -25.87
C ARG A 333 16.01 7.50 -25.37
N ILE A 334 16.25 7.23 -24.09
CA ILE A 334 17.62 7.23 -23.54
C ILE A 334 18.46 6.17 -24.22
N LEU A 335 17.94 4.94 -24.36
CA LEU A 335 18.59 3.84 -25.06
C LEU A 335 18.95 4.25 -26.49
N GLU A 336 18.00 4.76 -27.26
CA GLU A 336 18.21 5.19 -28.66
C GLU A 336 19.32 6.24 -28.76
N ASN A 337 19.28 7.25 -27.89
CA ASN A 337 20.29 8.31 -27.86
C ASN A 337 21.70 7.77 -27.49
N ARG A 338 21.77 6.81 -26.58
CA ARG A 338 23.05 6.15 -26.21
C ARG A 338 23.64 5.38 -27.38
N VAL A 339 22.81 4.64 -28.11
CA VAL A 339 23.27 3.85 -29.28
C VAL A 339 23.67 4.79 -30.42
N LYS A 340 22.86 5.80 -30.76
CA LYS A 340 23.22 6.81 -31.76
C LYS A 340 24.53 7.51 -31.45
N LYS A 341 24.76 7.93 -30.21
CA LYS A 341 26.01 8.58 -29.78
C LYS A 341 27.25 7.69 -29.96
N LYS A 342 27.09 6.38 -29.78
CA LYS A 342 28.17 5.41 -29.94
C LYS A 342 28.39 5.03 -31.43
N GLN A 343 27.34 5.06 -32.24
CA GLN A 343 27.44 4.82 -33.70
C GLN A 343 28.18 5.95 -34.43
N VAL A 344 28.16 7.17 -33.91
CA VAL A 344 28.93 8.32 -34.48
C VAL A 344 30.44 8.20 -34.17
N SER A 345 30.84 7.41 -33.19
CA SER A 345 32.27 7.10 -32.94
C SER A 345 32.67 5.89 -33.78
N GLU A 346 33.93 5.80 -34.24
CA GLU A 346 34.60 4.89 -35.18
C GLU A 346 34.22 3.38 -35.21
N LEU A 347 33.17 2.98 -34.52
CA LEU A 347 32.72 1.59 -34.33
C LEU A 347 31.42 1.22 -35.10
N GLN A 348 30.93 2.07 -36.00
CA GLN A 348 29.65 1.87 -36.71
C GLN A 348 29.63 0.56 -37.51
N ASP A 349 30.74 0.21 -38.16
CA ASP A 349 30.86 -1.02 -39.00
C ASP A 349 31.02 -2.31 -38.19
N LEU A 350 31.14 -2.24 -36.86
CA LEU A 350 31.33 -3.40 -35.98
C LEU A 350 30.08 -3.76 -35.17
N LEU A 351 29.08 -2.89 -35.17
CA LEU A 351 27.85 -3.08 -34.36
C LEU A 351 26.72 -3.69 -35.19
N GLY A 352 25.88 -4.51 -34.54
CA GLY A 352 24.64 -4.99 -35.09
C GLY A 352 23.57 -3.89 -35.23
N THR A 353 22.48 -4.26 -35.90
CA THR A 353 21.30 -3.38 -36.02
C THR A 353 20.43 -3.44 -34.78
N LEU A 354 19.81 -2.30 -34.41
CA LEU A 354 18.91 -2.20 -33.28
C LEU A 354 17.49 -1.87 -33.75
N ASP A 355 16.53 -2.72 -33.35
CA ASP A 355 15.10 -2.41 -33.42
C ASP A 355 14.58 -2.14 -32.02
N ILE A 356 13.78 -1.09 -31.86
CA ILE A 356 13.17 -0.67 -30.59
C ILE A 356 11.67 -0.89 -30.67
N VAL A 357 11.12 -1.64 -29.71
CA VAL A 357 9.70 -1.93 -29.61
C VAL A 357 9.16 -1.40 -28.29
N HIS A 358 8.19 -0.48 -28.37
CA HIS A 358 7.44 -0.05 -27.20
C HIS A 358 6.24 -0.98 -26.99
N HIS A 359 6.12 -1.56 -25.79
CA HIS A 359 5.02 -2.44 -25.42
C HIS A 359 4.54 -2.18 -23.99
N GLU A 360 3.40 -1.48 -23.86
CA GLU A 360 2.87 -1.09 -22.53
C GLU A 360 2.58 -2.30 -21.62
N GLU A 361 2.13 -3.41 -22.21
CA GLU A 361 1.74 -4.62 -21.48
C GLU A 361 2.80 -5.72 -21.47
N TYR A 362 4.09 -5.38 -21.62
CA TYR A 362 5.16 -6.40 -21.68
C TYR A 362 5.24 -7.28 -20.41
N HIS A 363 4.62 -6.87 -19.30
CA HIS A 363 4.48 -7.68 -18.09
C HIS A 363 3.49 -8.86 -18.22
N ASN A 364 2.58 -8.79 -19.20
CA ASN A 364 1.47 -9.74 -19.36
C ASN A 364 1.53 -10.52 -20.65
N SER A 365 2.22 -10.02 -21.68
CA SER A 365 2.26 -10.62 -23.01
C SER A 365 3.49 -10.19 -23.81
N VAL A 366 3.84 -10.96 -24.82
CA VAL A 366 4.86 -10.61 -25.80
C VAL A 366 4.24 -9.87 -26.98
N HIS A 367 4.92 -8.84 -27.51
CA HIS A 367 4.38 -8.05 -28.63
C HIS A 367 4.33 -8.87 -29.92
N LYS A 368 3.18 -8.87 -30.58
CA LYS A 368 2.89 -9.71 -31.77
C LYS A 368 3.78 -9.44 -32.99
N THR A 369 4.44 -8.30 -33.07
CA THR A 369 5.31 -7.95 -34.22
C THR A 369 6.72 -8.50 -34.10
N ILE A 370 7.05 -9.18 -33.00
CA ILE A 370 8.38 -9.74 -32.81
C ILE A 370 8.51 -10.99 -33.68
N PRO A 371 9.52 -11.04 -34.56
CA PRO A 371 9.79 -12.22 -35.36
C PRO A 371 10.39 -13.35 -34.50
N ARG A 372 10.60 -14.52 -35.10
CA ARG A 372 11.42 -15.54 -34.49
C ARG A 372 12.83 -15.02 -34.20
N VAL A 373 13.40 -15.45 -33.09
CA VAL A 373 14.69 -14.98 -32.59
C VAL A 373 15.57 -16.18 -32.18
N ASP A 374 16.88 -15.98 -32.24
CA ASP A 374 17.85 -17.04 -31.94
C ASP A 374 18.21 -17.13 -30.45
N ALA A 375 17.96 -16.08 -29.69
CA ALA A 375 18.21 -16.02 -28.25
C ALA A 375 17.32 -14.97 -27.56
N VAL A 376 17.02 -15.20 -26.28
CA VAL A 376 16.32 -14.24 -25.41
C VAL A 376 17.21 -13.90 -24.23
N ILE A 377 17.32 -12.61 -23.95
CA ILE A 377 17.97 -12.06 -22.75
C ILE A 377 17.00 -11.09 -22.07
N SER A 378 16.96 -11.10 -20.76
CA SER A 378 16.07 -10.23 -19.98
C SER A 378 16.79 -9.67 -18.75
N LEU A 379 16.50 -8.39 -18.46
CA LEU A 379 17.04 -7.67 -17.32
C LEU A 379 15.90 -7.05 -16.51
N ASP A 380 15.78 -7.42 -15.23
CA ASP A 380 14.85 -6.80 -14.24
C ASP A 380 13.38 -6.82 -14.68
N THR A 381 12.90 -7.98 -15.16
CA THR A 381 11.52 -8.13 -15.63
C THR A 381 10.70 -9.16 -14.86
N LEU A 382 11.36 -10.16 -14.26
CA LEU A 382 10.68 -11.31 -13.67
C LEU A 382 9.81 -10.91 -12.45
N ASN A 383 10.30 -10.01 -11.61
CA ASN A 383 9.54 -9.49 -10.47
C ASN A 383 8.30 -8.68 -10.87
N THR A 384 8.22 -8.23 -12.11
CA THR A 384 7.11 -7.42 -12.62
C THR A 384 6.08 -8.23 -13.42
N MET A 385 6.38 -9.49 -13.78
CA MET A 385 5.47 -10.38 -14.52
C MET A 385 4.30 -10.81 -13.63
N LYS A 386 3.07 -10.56 -14.06
CA LYS A 386 1.85 -11.00 -13.35
C LYS A 386 1.54 -12.48 -13.61
N ASP A 387 1.72 -12.93 -14.86
CA ASP A 387 1.58 -14.34 -15.27
C ASP A 387 2.88 -14.78 -15.95
N PRO A 388 3.87 -15.22 -15.17
CA PRO A 388 5.16 -15.60 -15.71
C PRO A 388 5.09 -16.80 -16.64
N THR A 389 4.22 -17.78 -16.36
CA THR A 389 4.10 -18.98 -17.18
C THR A 389 3.63 -18.63 -18.60
N ARG A 390 2.66 -17.73 -18.72
CA ARG A 390 2.15 -17.28 -20.01
C ARG A 390 3.21 -16.50 -20.80
N VAL A 391 3.83 -15.50 -20.19
CA VAL A 391 4.85 -14.67 -20.87
C VAL A 391 6.03 -15.52 -21.32
N LEU A 392 6.50 -16.41 -20.47
CA LEU A 392 7.60 -17.32 -20.80
C LEU A 392 7.20 -18.31 -21.93
N ALA A 393 5.97 -18.81 -21.95
CA ALA A 393 5.49 -19.66 -23.03
C ALA A 393 5.43 -18.90 -24.37
N GLU A 394 4.90 -17.66 -24.38
CA GLU A 394 4.90 -16.80 -25.58
C GLU A 394 6.34 -16.51 -26.05
N LEU A 395 7.31 -16.31 -25.16
CA LEU A 395 8.73 -16.18 -25.49
C LEU A 395 9.32 -17.47 -26.06
N SER A 396 8.90 -18.62 -25.53
CA SER A 396 9.32 -19.94 -26.04
C SER A 396 8.88 -20.17 -27.48
N GLU A 397 7.67 -19.71 -27.86
CA GLU A 397 7.17 -19.82 -29.24
C GLU A 397 8.01 -19.07 -30.28
N LEU A 398 8.70 -17.99 -29.85
CA LEU A 398 9.57 -17.20 -30.71
C LEU A 398 10.95 -17.85 -30.98
N LEU A 399 11.30 -18.88 -30.22
CA LEU A 399 12.62 -19.51 -30.25
C LEU A 399 12.58 -20.83 -30.98
N ASP A 400 13.68 -21.21 -31.64
CA ASP A 400 13.90 -22.57 -32.10
C ASP A 400 14.40 -23.47 -30.96
N ASP A 401 14.28 -24.79 -31.13
CA ASP A 401 14.74 -25.74 -30.13
C ASP A 401 16.23 -25.56 -29.83
N ARG A 402 16.60 -25.73 -28.56
CA ARG A 402 17.95 -25.49 -28.01
C ARG A 402 18.44 -24.05 -28.10
N SER A 403 17.60 -23.08 -28.42
CA SER A 403 17.99 -21.66 -28.36
C SER A 403 18.29 -21.23 -26.93
N PRO A 404 19.39 -20.48 -26.73
CA PRO A 404 19.81 -20.05 -25.40
C PRO A 404 18.93 -18.92 -24.86
N VAL A 405 18.70 -18.96 -23.55
CA VAL A 405 17.98 -17.92 -22.82
C VAL A 405 18.73 -17.53 -21.56
N CYS A 406 18.68 -16.25 -21.20
CA CYS A 406 19.22 -15.74 -19.94
C CYS A 406 18.30 -14.65 -19.36
N PHE A 407 17.80 -14.90 -18.17
CA PHE A 407 17.02 -13.93 -17.40
C PHE A 407 17.81 -13.53 -16.16
N PHE A 408 17.93 -12.25 -15.95
CA PHE A 408 18.61 -11.67 -14.79
C PHE A 408 17.65 -10.78 -14.02
N ASP A 409 17.62 -10.97 -12.71
CA ASP A 409 16.78 -10.15 -11.85
C ASP A 409 17.43 -9.93 -10.48
N PHE A 410 16.85 -9.02 -9.69
CA PHE A 410 17.24 -8.75 -8.32
C PHE A 410 16.31 -9.50 -7.38
N GLY A 411 16.85 -10.04 -6.29
CA GLY A 411 16.07 -10.70 -5.25
C GLY A 411 16.51 -10.27 -3.86
N ASN A 412 15.63 -10.46 -2.88
CA ASN A 412 15.87 -10.14 -1.47
C ASN A 412 16.37 -8.70 -1.25
N PHE A 413 15.74 -7.72 -1.87
CA PHE A 413 16.09 -6.31 -1.70
C PHE A 413 15.97 -5.91 -0.23
N PHE A 414 17.09 -5.45 0.37
CA PHE A 414 17.21 -5.11 1.80
C PHE A 414 16.69 -6.19 2.77
N SER A 415 16.55 -7.45 2.32
CA SER A 415 16.04 -8.60 3.09
C SER A 415 14.62 -8.45 3.64
N PHE A 416 13.89 -7.38 3.34
CA PHE A 416 12.50 -7.17 3.78
C PHE A 416 11.50 -6.99 2.65
N LEU A 417 11.94 -6.69 1.42
CA LEU A 417 11.05 -6.71 0.25
C LEU A 417 10.94 -8.16 -0.25
N PRO A 418 9.73 -8.74 -0.20
CA PRO A 418 9.55 -10.12 -0.64
C PRO A 418 9.68 -10.22 -2.17
N ASP A 419 10.41 -11.24 -2.61
CA ASP A 419 10.36 -11.65 -4.00
C ASP A 419 8.94 -12.17 -4.34
N GLN A 420 8.58 -12.18 -5.60
CA GLN A 420 7.40 -12.93 -6.08
C GLN A 420 7.49 -14.39 -5.59
N GLU A 421 6.35 -14.99 -5.20
CA GLU A 421 6.33 -16.33 -4.61
C GLU A 421 7.05 -17.38 -5.46
N TRP A 422 6.87 -17.31 -6.77
CA TRP A 422 7.52 -18.23 -7.71
C TRP A 422 9.03 -18.02 -7.85
N LEU A 423 9.55 -16.80 -7.55
CA LEU A 423 10.98 -16.49 -7.52
C LEU A 423 11.65 -16.84 -6.19
N SER A 424 10.90 -17.21 -5.16
CA SER A 424 11.41 -17.44 -3.81
C SER A 424 12.39 -18.62 -3.72
N SER A 425 12.15 -19.71 -4.44
CA SER A 425 13.00 -20.91 -4.42
C SER A 425 13.52 -21.29 -5.81
N LYS A 426 14.66 -22.01 -5.85
CA LYS A 426 15.22 -22.51 -7.11
C LYS A 426 14.30 -23.54 -7.77
N GLU A 427 13.63 -24.32 -6.97
CA GLU A 427 12.71 -25.37 -7.40
C GLU A 427 11.47 -24.78 -8.09
N ASN A 428 10.88 -23.75 -7.50
CA ASN A 428 9.74 -23.03 -8.08
C ASN A 428 10.12 -22.37 -9.40
N ILE A 429 11.27 -21.68 -9.45
CA ILE A 429 11.77 -21.08 -10.71
C ILE A 429 11.90 -22.14 -11.78
N LYS A 430 12.58 -23.26 -11.51
CA LYS A 430 12.78 -24.34 -12.47
C LYS A 430 11.45 -24.94 -12.94
N ARG A 431 10.47 -25.07 -12.04
CA ARG A 431 9.13 -25.56 -12.38
C ARG A 431 8.43 -24.64 -13.37
N VAL A 432 8.33 -23.33 -13.08
CA VAL A 432 7.68 -22.34 -13.95
C VAL A 432 8.35 -22.29 -15.33
N PHE A 433 9.67 -22.28 -15.39
CA PHE A 433 10.40 -22.31 -16.66
C PHE A 433 10.21 -23.62 -17.43
N LYS A 434 10.14 -24.77 -16.74
CA LYS A 434 9.86 -26.06 -17.36
C LYS A 434 8.45 -26.13 -17.95
N GLU A 435 7.45 -25.61 -17.24
CA GLU A 435 6.06 -25.51 -17.73
C GLU A 435 5.96 -24.63 -18.99
N ALA A 436 6.83 -23.63 -19.13
CA ALA A 436 6.92 -22.76 -20.30
C ALA A 436 7.84 -23.31 -21.44
N GLY A 437 8.37 -24.52 -21.31
CA GLY A 437 9.18 -25.16 -22.33
C GLY A 437 10.69 -24.82 -22.26
N PHE A 438 11.22 -24.46 -21.10
CA PHE A 438 12.64 -24.19 -20.91
C PHE A 438 13.31 -25.15 -19.91
N GLN A 439 14.54 -25.51 -20.18
CA GLN A 439 15.41 -26.21 -19.24
C GLN A 439 16.47 -25.20 -18.73
N VAL A 440 16.39 -24.82 -17.44
CA VAL A 440 17.22 -23.75 -16.89
C VAL A 440 18.00 -24.14 -15.64
N ASN A 441 19.12 -23.45 -15.45
CA ASN A 441 19.90 -23.42 -14.22
C ASN A 441 19.69 -22.10 -13.50
N VAL A 442 19.69 -22.13 -12.16
CA VAL A 442 19.48 -20.96 -11.33
C VAL A 442 20.70 -20.74 -10.43
N ARG A 443 21.33 -19.60 -10.58
CA ARG A 443 22.46 -19.15 -9.75
C ARG A 443 22.11 -17.87 -9.02
N ARG A 444 22.31 -17.84 -7.71
CA ARG A 444 22.14 -16.64 -6.88
C ARG A 444 23.50 -16.19 -6.34
N LYS A 445 23.77 -14.88 -6.46
CA LYS A 445 25.00 -14.25 -5.96
C LYS A 445 24.59 -13.14 -4.97
N LYS A 446 24.86 -13.36 -3.69
CA LYS A 446 24.52 -12.39 -2.63
C LYS A 446 25.44 -11.17 -2.69
N THR A 447 24.86 -10.00 -2.49
CA THR A 447 25.54 -8.72 -2.21
C THR A 447 25.17 -8.24 -0.81
N LEU A 448 25.55 -7.00 -0.45
CA LEU A 448 25.25 -6.44 0.87
C LEU A 448 23.75 -6.14 1.05
N PHE A 449 23.07 -5.64 -0.01
CA PHE A 449 21.70 -5.13 0.07
C PHE A 449 20.69 -5.94 -0.76
N TRP A 450 21.14 -6.80 -1.69
CA TRP A 450 20.29 -7.64 -2.55
C TRP A 450 21.03 -8.90 -2.99
N SER A 451 20.35 -9.74 -3.75
CA SER A 451 21.01 -10.84 -4.45
C SER A 451 20.76 -10.74 -5.95
N TYR A 452 21.77 -11.02 -6.75
CA TYR A 452 21.60 -11.24 -8.18
C TYR A 452 21.07 -12.65 -8.43
N VAL A 453 20.04 -12.75 -9.26
CA VAL A 453 19.41 -14.00 -9.66
C VAL A 453 19.65 -14.20 -11.16
N PHE A 454 20.49 -15.17 -11.51
CA PHE A 454 20.75 -15.58 -12.89
C PHE A 454 19.96 -16.85 -13.18
N ILE A 455 19.15 -16.83 -14.23
CA ILE A 455 18.38 -17.97 -14.74
C ILE A 455 18.76 -18.14 -16.20
N TYR A 456 19.50 -19.18 -16.51
CA TYR A 456 20.02 -19.40 -17.84
C TYR A 456 19.87 -20.84 -18.27
N GLY A 457 19.67 -21.06 -19.57
CA GLY A 457 19.43 -22.39 -20.11
C GLY A 457 19.06 -22.36 -21.57
N LEU A 458 18.31 -23.36 -21.97
CA LEU A 458 17.93 -23.60 -23.37
C LEU A 458 16.41 -23.84 -23.45
N LYS A 459 15.82 -23.55 -24.61
CA LYS A 459 14.49 -24.06 -24.96
C LYS A 459 14.54 -25.59 -25.08
N THR A 460 13.54 -26.26 -24.52
CA THR A 460 13.39 -27.72 -24.60
C THR A 460 13.02 -28.15 -26.04
N GLU A 461 13.44 -29.34 -26.47
CA GLU A 461 13.06 -29.87 -27.76
C GLU A 461 11.56 -30.19 -27.81
N SER A 462 10.93 -29.95 -28.97
CA SER A 462 9.48 -30.10 -29.17
C SER A 462 8.98 -31.54 -29.07
N ASP A 463 9.88 -32.51 -29.15
CA ASP A 463 9.54 -33.96 -29.20
C ASP A 463 9.49 -34.62 -27.80
N ILE A 464 9.69 -33.89 -26.72
CA ILE A 464 9.53 -34.46 -25.37
C ILE A 464 8.07 -34.28 -24.95
N PRO A 465 7.24 -35.35 -24.91
CA PRO A 465 5.89 -35.24 -24.39
C PRO A 465 5.97 -34.76 -22.95
N ILE A 466 5.24 -33.70 -22.66
CA ILE A 466 5.06 -33.14 -21.30
C ILE A 466 4.24 -34.19 -20.54
N ILE A 467 4.91 -35.05 -19.78
CA ILE A 467 4.30 -36.01 -18.85
C ILE A 467 4.12 -35.34 -17.48
#